data_d5d20826c44b5d6a0fcf31aaea1a204a
#
_entry.id   d5d20826c44b5d6a0fcf31aaea1a204a
#
_cell.length_a   1.000
_cell.length_b   1.000
_cell.length_c   1.000
_cell.angle_alpha   90.00
_cell.angle_beta   90.00
_cell.angle_gamma   90.00
#
_symmetry.space_group_name_H-M   'P 1'
#
loop_
_entity.id
_entity.type
_entity.pdbx_description
1 polymer ?
#
loop_
_entity_poly.entity_id
_entity_poly.type
_entity_poly.pdbx_seq_one_letter_code
_entity_poly.pdbx_strand_id
1 'polypeptide(L)'
;MNRNVNPTPANGSAPTHGSAPTLRVFDLIIGLFVTVLIISNIASSAKIVDWGFSLLGVRMAFDAGTLLFPVSYIFGDILTEVYGYRRSRRVIWTGFICLALSSLVLWLVRVLPGEATWQDYAGQAAFVAILGGMSSGGIVLASLAGYWVGEFSNSVVLAKMKILTRGRWLWMRTIGSTIVGELVDTAVFIVVASLFHVFPWSLFVTLVLTNYLFKCGVEALMTPVTYAVVNWLKRVEKVDYYDYGTDFNPFVLR
;
A
#
# COMPACT_ATOMS: atom_id res chain seq x y z
N MET A 1 -27.29 58.97 -39.91
CA MET A 1 -25.85 58.74 -40.07
C MET A 1 -25.36 57.91 -38.90
N ASN A 2 -25.47 56.56 -39.05
CA ASN A 2 -25.09 55.58 -38.03
C ASN A 2 -23.62 55.15 -38.31
N ARG A 3 -22.72 55.40 -37.39
CA ARG A 3 -21.35 54.84 -37.43
C ARG A 3 -21.36 53.60 -36.54
N ASN A 4 -21.36 52.42 -37.19
CA ASN A 4 -21.00 51.14 -36.56
C ASN A 4 -19.54 51.19 -36.16
N VAL A 5 -19.27 51.10 -34.86
CA VAL A 5 -17.95 50.85 -34.32
C VAL A 5 -17.90 49.37 -33.95
N ASN A 6 -17.17 48.58 -34.79
CA ASN A 6 -16.83 47.21 -34.45
C ASN A 6 -15.85 47.21 -33.27
N PRO A 7 -16.08 46.42 -32.18
CA PRO A 7 -15.06 46.23 -31.16
C PRO A 7 -13.96 45.29 -31.68
N THR A 8 -12.76 45.78 -31.67
CA THR A 8 -11.52 45.01 -31.89
C THR A 8 -11.44 43.87 -30.90
N PRO A 9 -11.12 42.59 -31.32
CA PRO A 9 -10.94 41.52 -30.38
C PRO A 9 -9.70 41.79 -29.53
N ALA A 10 -9.91 41.83 -28.21
CA ALA A 10 -8.84 41.91 -27.23
C ALA A 10 -7.87 40.72 -27.40
N ASN A 11 -6.59 41.01 -27.51
CA ASN A 11 -5.50 40.05 -27.53
C ASN A 11 -5.70 39.00 -26.45
N GLY A 12 -6.03 37.79 -26.88
CA GLY A 12 -6.00 36.61 -26.05
C GLY A 12 -4.56 36.30 -25.69
N SER A 13 -4.14 36.75 -24.52
CA SER A 13 -2.95 36.20 -23.88
C SER A 13 -3.16 34.71 -23.74
N ALA A 14 -2.32 33.92 -24.42
CA ALA A 14 -2.28 32.48 -24.26
C ALA A 14 -2.21 32.13 -22.76
N PRO A 15 -2.91 31.07 -22.29
CA PRO A 15 -2.82 30.69 -20.90
C PRO A 15 -1.37 30.38 -20.60
N THR A 16 -0.77 31.20 -19.71
CA THR A 16 0.53 30.93 -19.13
C THR A 16 0.48 29.53 -18.58
N HIS A 17 1.37 28.64 -19.03
CA HIS A 17 1.59 27.34 -18.45
C HIS A 17 1.87 27.55 -16.96
N GLY A 18 0.84 27.46 -16.12
CA GLY A 18 0.98 27.43 -14.68
C GLY A 18 1.92 26.28 -14.36
N SER A 19 3.08 26.59 -13.78
CA SER A 19 4.00 25.60 -13.29
C SER A 19 3.22 24.58 -12.42
N ALA A 20 3.37 23.30 -12.72
CA ALA A 20 2.75 22.26 -11.92
C ALA A 20 3.09 22.52 -10.43
N PRO A 21 2.13 22.37 -9.50
CA PRO A 21 2.38 22.64 -8.10
C PRO A 21 3.59 21.83 -7.63
N THR A 22 4.62 22.50 -7.13
CA THR A 22 5.79 21.85 -6.55
C THR A 22 5.35 21.19 -5.25
N LEU A 23 5.28 19.85 -5.25
CA LEU A 23 4.97 19.06 -4.08
C LEU A 23 6.18 19.05 -3.15
N ARG A 24 6.02 19.49 -1.90
CA ARG A 24 7.15 19.69 -0.97
C ARG A 24 7.60 18.41 -0.29
N VAL A 25 6.68 17.53 0.04
CA VAL A 25 6.95 16.33 0.85
C VAL A 25 6.57 15.04 0.13
N PHE A 26 6.08 15.10 -1.10
CA PHE A 26 5.60 13.94 -1.84
C PHE A 26 6.68 12.87 -2.03
N ASP A 27 7.90 13.28 -2.41
CA ASP A 27 9.03 12.36 -2.61
C ASP A 27 9.46 11.70 -1.29
N LEU A 28 9.40 12.45 -0.17
CA LEU A 28 9.65 11.89 1.16
C LEU A 28 8.59 10.84 1.53
N ILE A 29 7.31 11.10 1.21
CA ILE A 29 6.23 10.14 1.46
C ILE A 29 6.44 8.86 0.65
N ILE A 30 6.85 8.96 -0.62
CA ILE A 30 7.20 7.79 -1.44
C ILE A 30 8.34 7.00 -0.80
N GLY A 31 9.42 7.66 -0.40
CA GLY A 31 10.55 7.02 0.24
C GLY A 31 10.18 6.30 1.52
N LEU A 32 9.37 6.95 2.38
CA LEU A 32 8.88 6.35 3.62
C LEU A 32 7.93 5.18 3.36
N PHE A 33 7.02 5.32 2.41
CA PHE A 33 6.10 4.23 2.03
C PHE A 33 6.86 2.98 1.58
N VAL A 34 7.80 3.13 0.63
CA VAL A 34 8.60 2.00 0.12
C VAL A 34 9.44 1.38 1.24
N THR A 35 10.04 2.20 2.10
CA THR A 35 10.82 1.73 3.24
C THR A 35 9.97 0.91 4.20
N VAL A 36 8.81 1.43 4.60
CA VAL A 36 7.87 0.73 5.49
C VAL A 36 7.39 -0.56 4.84
N LEU A 37 7.06 -0.54 3.55
CA LEU A 37 6.63 -1.72 2.80
C LEU A 37 7.70 -2.84 2.83
N ILE A 38 8.95 -2.52 2.56
CA ILE A 38 10.05 -3.50 2.54
C ILE A 38 10.34 -4.01 3.97
N ILE A 39 10.47 -3.11 4.94
CA ILE A 39 10.77 -3.48 6.33
C ILE A 39 9.63 -4.32 6.92
N SER A 40 8.36 -4.00 6.64
CA SER A 40 7.23 -4.77 7.13
C SER A 40 7.26 -6.21 6.58
N ASN A 41 7.59 -6.41 5.31
CA ASN A 41 7.72 -7.73 4.72
C ASN A 41 8.91 -8.53 5.29
N ILE A 42 10.05 -7.87 5.53
CA ILE A 42 11.21 -8.49 6.21
C ILE A 42 10.84 -8.90 7.63
N ALA A 43 10.22 -8.00 8.40
CA ALA A 43 9.80 -8.26 9.77
C ALA A 43 8.77 -9.40 9.85
N SER A 44 7.81 -9.43 8.92
CA SER A 44 6.83 -10.51 8.78
C SER A 44 7.46 -11.87 8.56
N SER A 45 8.50 -11.93 7.71
CA SER A 45 9.28 -13.14 7.46
C SER A 45 10.14 -13.56 8.66
N ALA A 46 10.64 -12.58 9.43
CA ALA A 46 11.68 -12.81 10.42
C ALA A 46 11.16 -13.33 11.77
N LYS A 47 9.96 -12.92 12.20
CA LYS A 47 9.52 -13.24 13.57
C LYS A 47 8.01 -13.29 13.72
N ILE A 48 7.56 -14.33 14.45
CA ILE A 48 6.22 -14.37 15.03
C ILE A 48 6.32 -13.89 16.48
N VAL A 49 5.49 -12.91 16.84
CA VAL A 49 5.42 -12.29 18.17
C VAL A 49 4.28 -12.91 18.95
N ASP A 50 4.53 -13.34 20.17
CA ASP A 50 3.52 -13.83 21.12
C ASP A 50 3.12 -12.69 22.06
N TRP A 51 1.83 -12.41 22.16
CA TRP A 51 1.32 -11.37 23.08
C TRP A 51 1.22 -11.84 24.53
N GLY A 52 1.49 -13.11 24.79
CA GLY A 52 1.48 -13.65 26.15
C GLY A 52 0.09 -13.88 26.74
N PHE A 53 -0.99 -13.68 25.97
CA PHE A 53 -2.36 -13.96 26.41
C PHE A 53 -3.15 -14.75 25.35
N SER A 54 -4.23 -15.37 25.81
CA SER A 54 -5.16 -16.09 24.95
C SER A 54 -6.54 -15.42 24.97
N LEU A 55 -7.17 -15.29 23.81
CA LEU A 55 -8.54 -14.80 23.68
C LEU A 55 -9.42 -15.95 23.17
N LEU A 56 -10.53 -16.25 23.88
CA LEU A 56 -11.45 -17.35 23.55
C LEU A 56 -10.74 -18.71 23.33
N GLY A 57 -9.67 -18.98 24.11
CA GLY A 57 -8.88 -20.22 23.99
C GLY A 57 -7.85 -20.24 22.85
N VAL A 58 -7.77 -19.19 22.05
CA VAL A 58 -6.78 -19.04 20.97
C VAL A 58 -5.62 -18.18 21.47
N ARG A 59 -4.40 -18.70 21.40
CA ARG A 59 -3.19 -17.94 21.74
C ARG A 59 -2.98 -16.84 20.72
N MET A 60 -2.89 -15.60 21.19
CA MET A 60 -2.75 -14.43 20.33
C MET A 60 -1.29 -14.27 19.91
N ALA A 61 -1.04 -14.54 18.64
CA ALA A 61 0.27 -14.36 18.00
C ALA A 61 0.07 -13.70 16.64
N PHE A 62 1.05 -12.91 16.22
CA PHE A 62 1.05 -12.23 14.93
C PHE A 62 2.47 -12.13 14.37
N ASP A 63 2.60 -11.95 13.08
CA ASP A 63 3.90 -11.69 12.46
C ASP A 63 4.37 -10.26 12.79
N ALA A 64 5.70 -10.07 12.93
CA ALA A 64 6.24 -8.79 13.37
C ALA A 64 6.01 -7.63 12.37
N GLY A 65 5.74 -7.93 11.12
CA GLY A 65 5.36 -6.91 10.11
C GLY A 65 4.05 -6.21 10.44
N THR A 66 3.17 -6.88 11.17
CA THR A 66 1.90 -6.33 11.65
C THR A 66 2.06 -5.03 12.44
N LEU A 67 3.21 -4.79 13.07
CA LEU A 67 3.50 -3.50 13.73
C LEU A 67 3.59 -2.33 12.74
N LEU A 68 3.95 -2.60 11.50
CA LEU A 68 4.14 -1.59 10.46
C LEU A 68 2.97 -1.51 9.46
N PHE A 69 2.10 -2.51 9.41
CA PHE A 69 0.93 -2.50 8.52
C PHE A 69 0.07 -1.24 8.65
N PRO A 70 -0.29 -0.77 9.87
CA PRO A 70 -1.09 0.45 10.00
C PRO A 70 -0.45 1.66 9.32
N VAL A 71 0.87 1.75 9.40
CA VAL A 71 1.63 2.84 8.77
C VAL A 71 1.57 2.71 7.25
N SER A 72 1.65 1.49 6.71
CA SER A 72 1.56 1.23 5.26
C SER A 72 0.19 1.64 4.70
N TYR A 73 -0.91 1.27 5.39
CA TYR A 73 -2.27 1.64 4.96
C TYR A 73 -2.52 3.14 5.03
N ILE A 74 -2.06 3.79 6.09
CA ILE A 74 -2.13 5.26 6.20
C ILE A 74 -1.46 5.91 4.99
N PHE A 75 -0.32 5.40 4.52
CA PHE A 75 0.34 5.90 3.32
C PHE A 75 -0.50 5.70 2.06
N GLY A 76 -1.12 4.54 1.86
CA GLY A 76 -2.01 4.26 0.73
C GLY A 76 -3.19 5.23 0.69
N ASP A 77 -3.85 5.41 1.82
CA ASP A 77 -4.97 6.35 1.98
C ASP A 77 -4.55 7.80 1.77
N ILE A 78 -3.43 8.23 2.37
CA ILE A 78 -2.88 9.58 2.21
C ILE A 78 -2.58 9.87 0.74
N LEU A 79 -1.90 8.95 0.07
CA LEU A 79 -1.52 9.10 -1.33
C LEU A 79 -2.75 9.32 -2.21
N THR A 80 -3.79 8.53 -2.01
CA THR A 80 -5.02 8.63 -2.80
C THR A 80 -5.86 9.83 -2.38
N GLU A 81 -6.02 10.07 -1.08
CA GLU A 81 -6.88 11.15 -0.56
C GLU A 81 -6.31 12.56 -0.86
N VAL A 82 -5.01 12.75 -0.74
CA VAL A 82 -4.37 14.06 -0.93
C VAL A 82 -3.97 14.29 -2.39
N TYR A 83 -3.27 13.31 -2.97
CA TYR A 83 -2.62 13.46 -4.28
C TYR A 83 -3.41 12.88 -5.45
N GLY A 84 -4.47 12.12 -5.17
CA GLY A 84 -5.35 11.48 -6.15
C GLY A 84 -4.81 10.15 -6.69
N TYR A 85 -5.71 9.36 -7.29
CA TYR A 85 -5.42 8.01 -7.80
C TYR A 85 -4.28 7.98 -8.83
N ARG A 86 -4.20 8.98 -9.71
CA ARG A 86 -3.16 9.03 -10.75
C ARG A 86 -1.74 9.02 -10.18
N ARG A 87 -1.50 9.74 -9.06
CA ARG A 87 -0.19 9.73 -8.39
C ARG A 87 -0.03 8.50 -7.52
N SER A 88 -1.07 8.11 -6.79
CA SER A 88 -1.08 6.89 -5.97
C SER A 88 -0.73 5.66 -6.81
N ARG A 89 -1.32 5.50 -8.00
CA ARG A 89 -1.01 4.43 -8.95
C ARG A 89 0.49 4.31 -9.27
N ARG A 90 1.19 5.42 -9.49
CA ARG A 90 2.64 5.40 -9.73
C ARG A 90 3.41 4.92 -8.50
N VAL A 91 2.99 5.35 -7.32
CA VAL A 91 3.62 4.94 -6.07
C VAL A 91 3.39 3.46 -5.79
N ILE A 92 2.18 2.94 -6.04
CA ILE A 92 1.88 1.51 -5.93
C ILE A 92 2.80 0.69 -6.84
N TRP A 93 2.96 1.09 -8.11
CA TRP A 93 3.91 0.43 -9.01
C TRP A 93 5.36 0.54 -8.54
N THR A 94 5.77 1.69 -7.99
CA THR A 94 7.11 1.85 -7.41
C THR A 94 7.31 0.88 -6.25
N GLY A 95 6.36 0.80 -5.33
CA GLY A 95 6.38 -0.16 -4.23
C GLY A 95 6.47 -1.61 -4.71
N PHE A 96 5.66 -1.97 -5.71
CA PHE A 96 5.67 -3.31 -6.33
C PHE A 96 7.04 -3.66 -6.90
N ILE A 97 7.64 -2.78 -7.69
CA ILE A 97 8.96 -2.98 -8.30
C ILE A 97 10.04 -3.08 -7.22
N CYS A 98 10.02 -2.22 -6.21
CA CYS A 98 10.98 -2.25 -5.12
C CYS A 98 10.88 -3.53 -4.28
N LEU A 99 9.66 -3.99 -4.00
CA LEU A 99 9.42 -5.25 -3.28
C LEU A 99 9.87 -6.47 -4.11
N ALA A 100 9.53 -6.51 -5.40
CA ALA A 100 9.97 -7.56 -6.31
C ALA A 100 11.50 -7.61 -6.45
N LEU A 101 12.14 -6.45 -6.57
CA LEU A 101 13.60 -6.33 -6.62
C LEU A 101 14.24 -6.83 -5.32
N SER A 102 13.71 -6.41 -4.17
CA SER A 102 14.21 -6.87 -2.85
C SER A 102 14.11 -8.38 -2.71
N SER A 103 12.97 -8.97 -3.11
CA SER A 103 12.79 -10.43 -3.09
C SER A 103 13.71 -11.15 -4.05
N LEU A 104 13.93 -10.61 -5.25
CA LEU A 104 14.88 -11.17 -6.22
C LEU A 104 16.32 -11.17 -5.67
N VAL A 105 16.75 -10.06 -5.08
CA VAL A 105 18.10 -9.94 -4.48
C VAL A 105 18.25 -10.93 -3.32
N LEU A 106 17.26 -11.03 -2.43
CA LEU A 106 17.30 -11.99 -1.32
C LEU A 106 17.29 -13.44 -1.81
N TRP A 107 16.56 -13.74 -2.90
CA TRP A 107 16.61 -15.04 -3.54
C TRP A 107 18.00 -15.34 -4.12
N LEU A 108 18.62 -14.39 -4.83
CA LEU A 108 19.99 -14.54 -5.34
C LEU A 108 20.98 -14.79 -4.20
N VAL A 109 20.91 -14.01 -3.11
CA VAL A 109 21.77 -14.22 -1.93
C VAL A 109 21.54 -15.59 -1.31
N ARG A 110 20.29 -16.07 -1.27
CA ARG A 110 19.95 -17.40 -0.75
C ARG A 110 20.61 -18.55 -1.52
N VAL A 111 20.74 -18.42 -2.84
CA VAL A 111 21.30 -19.50 -3.68
C VAL A 111 22.83 -19.46 -3.78
N LEU A 112 23.46 -18.36 -3.35
CA LEU A 112 24.92 -18.29 -3.28
C LEU A 112 25.47 -19.19 -2.18
N PRO A 113 26.63 -19.87 -2.41
CA PRO A 113 27.27 -20.70 -1.39
C PRO A 113 27.74 -19.83 -0.22
N GLY A 114 27.42 -20.25 1.01
CA GLY A 114 27.91 -19.59 2.22
C GLY A 114 29.37 -19.91 2.49
N GLU A 115 30.13 -18.93 2.99
CA GLU A 115 31.50 -19.11 3.44
C GLU A 115 31.56 -19.98 4.72
N ALA A 116 32.64 -20.73 4.92
CA ALA A 116 32.75 -21.75 5.98
C ALA A 116 32.58 -21.17 7.39
N THR A 117 33.26 -20.06 7.73
CA THR A 117 33.15 -19.42 9.04
C THR A 117 31.75 -18.90 9.29
N TRP A 118 31.13 -18.32 8.26
CA TRP A 118 29.73 -17.85 8.35
C TRP A 118 28.76 -19.03 8.58
N GLN A 119 28.99 -20.18 7.98
CA GLN A 119 28.17 -21.37 8.18
C GLN A 119 28.23 -21.87 9.63
N ASP A 120 29.36 -21.71 10.32
CA ASP A 120 29.57 -22.19 11.68
C ASP A 120 28.79 -21.35 12.72
N TYR A 121 28.67 -20.03 12.55
CA TYR A 121 28.01 -19.18 13.56
C TYR A 121 26.58 -18.77 13.19
N ALA A 122 26.22 -18.66 11.93
CA ALA A 122 24.89 -18.28 11.47
C ALA A 122 24.27 -19.34 10.55
N GLY A 123 24.90 -19.57 9.42
CA GLY A 123 24.59 -20.61 8.46
C GLY A 123 23.33 -20.36 7.63
N GLN A 124 23.20 -21.17 6.59
CA GLN A 124 22.09 -21.13 5.65
C GLN A 124 20.73 -21.35 6.34
N ALA A 125 20.68 -22.16 7.40
CA ALA A 125 19.45 -22.43 8.13
C ALA A 125 18.90 -21.17 8.82
N ALA A 126 19.76 -20.36 9.46
CA ALA A 126 19.36 -19.10 10.08
C ALA A 126 18.91 -18.07 9.03
N PHE A 127 19.61 -17.96 7.89
CA PHE A 127 19.20 -17.10 6.78
C PHE A 127 17.81 -17.47 6.30
N VAL A 128 17.53 -18.75 6.04
CA VAL A 128 16.22 -19.22 5.58
C VAL A 128 15.15 -19.06 6.65
N ALA A 129 15.47 -19.28 7.92
CA ALA A 129 14.53 -19.08 9.02
C ALA A 129 14.07 -17.62 9.15
N ILE A 130 14.94 -16.65 8.87
CA ILE A 130 14.66 -15.22 9.00
C ILE A 130 14.12 -14.62 7.70
N LEU A 131 14.75 -14.91 6.56
CA LEU A 131 14.46 -14.26 5.28
C LEU A 131 13.79 -15.20 4.27
N GLY A 132 13.44 -16.42 4.67
CA GLY A 132 12.81 -17.41 3.80
C GLY A 132 11.49 -16.95 3.21
N GLY A 133 10.68 -16.23 3.97
CA GLY A 133 9.43 -15.65 3.49
C GLY A 133 9.61 -14.66 2.34
N MET A 134 10.69 -13.86 2.39
CA MET A 134 11.02 -12.88 1.33
C MET A 134 11.82 -13.48 0.17
N SER A 135 12.36 -14.69 0.31
CA SER A 135 13.21 -15.36 -0.68
C SER A 135 12.64 -16.68 -1.22
N SER A 136 11.46 -17.11 -0.76
CA SER A 136 10.78 -18.31 -1.26
C SER A 136 9.70 -17.93 -2.29
N GLY A 137 9.78 -18.54 -3.49
CA GLY A 137 8.95 -18.14 -4.63
C GLY A 137 7.44 -18.12 -4.36
N GLY A 138 6.89 -19.11 -3.66
CA GLY A 138 5.44 -19.20 -3.39
C GLY A 138 4.90 -18.06 -2.53
N ILE A 139 5.59 -17.74 -1.42
CA ILE A 139 5.19 -16.64 -0.52
C ILE A 139 5.39 -15.29 -1.20
N VAL A 140 6.52 -15.10 -1.91
CA VAL A 140 6.81 -13.86 -2.63
C VAL A 140 5.75 -13.57 -3.68
N LEU A 141 5.40 -14.55 -4.50
CA LEU A 141 4.36 -14.38 -5.52
C LEU A 141 2.99 -14.10 -4.90
N ALA A 142 2.66 -14.76 -3.80
CA ALA A 142 1.43 -14.50 -3.05
C ALA A 142 1.39 -13.05 -2.51
N SER A 143 2.49 -12.59 -1.89
CA SER A 143 2.60 -11.23 -1.37
C SER A 143 2.53 -10.17 -2.46
N LEU A 144 3.22 -10.37 -3.58
CA LEU A 144 3.18 -9.44 -4.71
C LEU A 144 1.79 -9.37 -5.36
N ALA A 145 1.13 -10.52 -5.52
CA ALA A 145 -0.20 -10.58 -6.10
C ALA A 145 -1.23 -9.92 -5.16
N GLY A 146 -1.23 -10.25 -3.88
CA GLY A 146 -2.10 -9.66 -2.86
C GLY A 146 -1.91 -8.15 -2.79
N TYR A 147 -0.67 -7.68 -2.59
CA TYR A 147 -0.32 -6.27 -2.57
C TYR A 147 -0.84 -5.52 -3.80
N TRP A 148 -0.54 -6.04 -5.00
CA TRP A 148 -0.92 -5.35 -6.24
C TRP A 148 -2.44 -5.20 -6.36
N VAL A 149 -3.20 -6.28 -6.19
CA VAL A 149 -4.66 -6.23 -6.34
C VAL A 149 -5.30 -5.47 -5.18
N GLY A 150 -4.81 -5.66 -3.96
CA GLY A 150 -5.32 -5.01 -2.75
C GLY A 150 -5.15 -3.49 -2.78
N GLU A 151 -3.93 -3.00 -3.01
CA GLU A 151 -3.63 -1.57 -3.03
C GLU A 151 -4.37 -0.84 -4.17
N PHE A 152 -4.44 -1.45 -5.38
CA PHE A 152 -5.24 -0.86 -6.44
C PHE A 152 -6.72 -0.83 -6.11
N SER A 153 -7.27 -1.89 -5.53
CA SER A 153 -8.67 -1.94 -5.10
C SER A 153 -8.96 -0.87 -4.06
N ASN A 154 -8.12 -0.76 -3.03
CA ASN A 154 -8.22 0.27 -1.99
C ASN A 154 -8.22 1.68 -2.60
N SER A 155 -7.21 2.00 -3.40
CA SER A 155 -7.06 3.33 -4.02
C SER A 155 -8.23 3.69 -4.95
N VAL A 156 -8.73 2.75 -5.76
CA VAL A 156 -9.88 2.98 -6.64
C VAL A 156 -11.15 3.23 -5.84
N VAL A 157 -11.41 2.43 -4.81
CA VAL A 157 -12.59 2.59 -3.96
C VAL A 157 -12.53 3.92 -3.22
N LEU A 158 -11.40 4.27 -2.60
CA LEU A 158 -11.22 5.53 -1.88
C LEU A 158 -11.44 6.74 -2.81
N ALA A 159 -10.82 6.76 -3.98
CA ALA A 159 -10.97 7.84 -4.95
C ALA A 159 -12.43 8.01 -5.41
N LYS A 160 -13.12 6.90 -5.72
CA LYS A 160 -14.54 6.93 -6.10
C LYS A 160 -15.43 7.39 -4.95
N MET A 161 -15.19 6.89 -3.73
CA MET A 161 -15.92 7.32 -2.54
C MET A 161 -15.70 8.80 -2.24
N LYS A 162 -14.49 9.34 -2.49
CA LYS A 162 -14.23 10.77 -2.33
C LYS A 162 -15.08 11.62 -3.24
N ILE A 163 -15.23 11.25 -4.50
CA ILE A 163 -16.14 11.92 -5.45
C ILE A 163 -17.59 11.82 -4.96
N LEU A 164 -18.04 10.61 -4.62
CA LEU A 164 -19.42 10.32 -4.21
C LEU A 164 -19.82 11.09 -2.95
N THR A 165 -18.93 11.17 -1.96
CA THR A 165 -19.15 11.89 -0.69
C THR A 165 -18.87 13.39 -0.79
N ARG A 166 -18.44 13.89 -1.95
CA ARG A 166 -18.01 15.28 -2.16
C ARG A 166 -16.99 15.74 -1.11
N GLY A 167 -16.04 14.86 -0.79
CA GLY A 167 -15.00 15.11 0.20
C GLY A 167 -15.45 15.07 1.67
N ARG A 168 -16.73 14.79 1.97
CA ARG A 168 -17.22 14.63 3.35
C ARG A 168 -16.89 13.24 3.90
N TRP A 169 -16.88 13.12 5.25
CA TRP A 169 -16.71 11.84 5.98
C TRP A 169 -15.48 11.04 5.55
N LEU A 170 -14.30 11.58 5.80
CA LEU A 170 -13.03 10.90 5.50
C LEU A 170 -12.97 9.48 6.10
N TRP A 171 -13.42 9.30 7.35
CA TRP A 171 -13.43 8.00 8.02
C TRP A 171 -14.22 6.92 7.25
N MET A 172 -15.34 7.31 6.63
CA MET A 172 -16.15 6.38 5.86
C MET A 172 -15.42 5.94 4.57
N ARG A 173 -14.61 6.82 4.00
CA ARG A 173 -13.83 6.51 2.80
C ARG A 173 -12.63 5.63 3.12
N THR A 174 -11.87 5.98 4.14
CA THR A 174 -10.71 5.19 4.56
C THR A 174 -11.14 3.79 5.00
N ILE A 175 -12.04 3.68 5.96
CA ILE A 175 -12.55 2.37 6.41
C ILE A 175 -13.23 1.60 5.26
N GLY A 176 -14.05 2.28 4.45
CA GLY A 176 -14.77 1.64 3.33
C GLY A 176 -13.84 1.11 2.24
N SER A 177 -12.77 1.84 1.91
CA SER A 177 -11.78 1.39 0.93
C SER A 177 -10.92 0.25 1.48
N THR A 178 -10.54 0.33 2.76
CA THR A 178 -9.80 -0.72 3.47
C THR A 178 -10.59 -2.03 3.54
N ILE A 179 -11.88 -1.98 3.88
CA ILE A 179 -12.75 -3.17 3.86
C ILE A 179 -12.65 -3.91 2.52
N VAL A 180 -12.69 -3.21 1.41
CA VAL A 180 -12.60 -3.83 0.08
C VAL A 180 -11.16 -4.23 -0.25
N GLY A 181 -10.21 -3.33 -0.07
CA GLY A 181 -8.80 -3.56 -0.40
C GLY A 181 -8.20 -4.72 0.37
N GLU A 182 -8.44 -4.78 1.68
CA GLU A 182 -7.92 -5.83 2.55
C GLU A 182 -8.58 -7.19 2.33
N LEU A 183 -9.88 -7.22 2.01
CA LEU A 183 -10.54 -8.47 1.66
C LEU A 183 -9.90 -9.07 0.39
N VAL A 184 -9.68 -8.22 -0.61
CA VAL A 184 -9.09 -8.66 -1.89
C VAL A 184 -7.61 -9.05 -1.70
N ASP A 185 -6.81 -8.22 -1.01
CA ASP A 185 -5.41 -8.52 -0.67
C ASP A 185 -5.30 -9.88 0.03
N THR A 186 -6.02 -10.03 1.14
CA THR A 186 -5.94 -11.23 1.97
C THR A 186 -6.42 -12.48 1.23
N ALA A 187 -7.54 -12.37 0.49
CA ALA A 187 -8.07 -13.50 -0.27
C ALA A 187 -7.09 -13.93 -1.37
N VAL A 188 -6.55 -12.98 -2.15
CA VAL A 188 -5.59 -13.26 -3.23
C VAL A 188 -4.30 -13.84 -2.66
N PHE A 189 -3.76 -13.25 -1.58
CA PHE A 189 -2.58 -13.77 -0.90
C PHE A 189 -2.77 -15.23 -0.47
N ILE A 190 -3.83 -15.55 0.25
CA ILE A 190 -4.07 -16.91 0.75
C ILE A 190 -4.34 -17.89 -0.41
N VAL A 191 -5.08 -17.48 -1.45
CA VAL A 191 -5.31 -18.32 -2.66
C VAL A 191 -3.99 -18.66 -3.31
N VAL A 192 -3.16 -17.66 -3.61
CA VAL A 192 -1.86 -17.89 -4.29
C VAL A 192 -0.93 -18.71 -3.41
N ALA A 193 -0.83 -18.41 -2.12
CA ALA A 193 -0.01 -19.17 -1.18
C ALA A 193 -0.46 -20.65 -1.07
N SER A 194 -1.78 -20.90 -1.09
CA SER A 194 -2.32 -22.27 -1.08
C SER A 194 -2.08 -23.02 -2.39
N LEU A 195 -2.12 -22.33 -3.54
CA LEU A 195 -1.75 -22.92 -4.83
C LEU A 195 -0.27 -23.37 -4.87
N PHE A 196 0.60 -22.64 -4.18
CA PHE A 196 2.01 -23.02 -4.01
C PHE A 196 2.25 -23.95 -2.81
N HIS A 197 1.19 -24.54 -2.23
CA HIS A 197 1.26 -25.46 -1.08
C HIS A 197 1.91 -24.88 0.19
N VAL A 198 1.93 -23.54 0.33
CA VAL A 198 2.40 -22.87 1.55
C VAL A 198 1.40 -23.04 2.68
N PHE A 199 0.10 -22.92 2.36
CA PHE A 199 -1.00 -23.15 3.30
C PHE A 199 -1.93 -24.25 2.82
N PRO A 200 -2.45 -25.10 3.73
CA PRO A 200 -3.49 -26.07 3.37
C PRO A 200 -4.83 -25.39 3.14
N TRP A 201 -5.56 -25.83 2.12
CA TRP A 201 -6.89 -25.30 1.77
C TRP A 201 -7.92 -25.39 2.92
N SER A 202 -7.73 -26.35 3.84
CA SER A 202 -8.60 -26.49 5.03
C SER A 202 -8.56 -25.27 5.95
N LEU A 203 -7.47 -24.49 5.95
CA LEU A 203 -7.32 -23.29 6.75
C LEU A 203 -7.71 -22.00 6.01
N PHE A 204 -8.11 -22.09 4.73
CA PHE A 204 -8.38 -20.93 3.89
C PHE A 204 -9.34 -19.92 4.56
N VAL A 205 -10.53 -20.37 4.94
CA VAL A 205 -11.55 -19.48 5.54
C VAL A 205 -11.06 -18.87 6.85
N THR A 206 -10.43 -19.69 7.71
CA THR A 206 -9.90 -19.22 9.01
C THR A 206 -8.84 -18.15 8.82
N LEU A 207 -7.86 -18.39 7.93
CA LEU A 207 -6.78 -17.45 7.67
C LEU A 207 -7.30 -16.15 7.05
N VAL A 208 -8.21 -16.25 6.07
CA VAL A 208 -8.81 -15.05 5.46
C VAL A 208 -9.56 -14.23 6.50
N LEU A 209 -10.45 -14.84 7.26
CA LEU A 209 -11.27 -14.11 8.25
C LEU A 209 -10.42 -13.50 9.36
N THR A 210 -9.48 -14.26 9.93
CA THR A 210 -8.66 -13.78 11.04
C THR A 210 -7.77 -12.60 10.63
N ASN A 211 -7.03 -12.74 9.53
CA ASN A 211 -6.17 -11.67 9.03
C ASN A 211 -6.98 -10.44 8.61
N TYR A 212 -8.08 -10.65 7.90
CA TYR A 212 -8.96 -9.57 7.45
C TYR A 212 -9.52 -8.76 8.62
N LEU A 213 -10.12 -9.43 9.61
CA LEU A 213 -10.70 -8.75 10.78
C LEU A 213 -9.65 -7.99 11.58
N PHE A 214 -8.47 -8.59 11.73
CA PHE A 214 -7.37 -7.94 12.44
C PHE A 214 -6.91 -6.67 11.71
N LYS A 215 -6.65 -6.75 10.42
CA LYS A 215 -6.21 -5.61 9.59
C LYS A 215 -7.24 -4.48 9.58
N CYS A 216 -8.53 -4.80 9.36
CA CYS A 216 -9.61 -3.81 9.41
C CYS A 216 -9.77 -3.18 10.80
N GLY A 217 -9.59 -3.96 11.87
CA GLY A 217 -9.65 -3.45 13.25
C GLY A 217 -8.54 -2.45 13.55
N VAL A 218 -7.32 -2.76 13.11
CA VAL A 218 -6.16 -1.86 13.26
C VAL A 218 -6.37 -0.57 12.45
N GLU A 219 -6.86 -0.66 11.22
CA GLU A 219 -7.15 0.51 10.38
C GLU A 219 -8.19 1.42 11.03
N ALA A 220 -9.28 0.84 11.54
CA ALA A 220 -10.30 1.60 12.27
C ALA A 220 -9.71 2.33 13.48
N LEU A 221 -8.82 1.66 14.24
CA LEU A 221 -8.12 2.25 15.38
C LEU A 221 -7.20 3.40 14.96
N MET A 222 -6.54 3.29 13.81
CA MET A 222 -5.58 4.27 13.29
C MET A 222 -6.26 5.42 12.51
N THR A 223 -7.55 5.35 12.23
CA THR A 223 -8.30 6.40 11.51
C THR A 223 -8.07 7.81 12.07
N PRO A 224 -8.04 8.08 13.40
CA PRO A 224 -7.75 9.41 13.92
C PRO A 224 -6.37 9.94 13.51
N VAL A 225 -5.37 9.06 13.43
CA VAL A 225 -4.00 9.40 12.98
C VAL A 225 -4.04 9.75 11.49
N THR A 226 -4.73 8.95 10.68
CA THR A 226 -4.95 9.23 9.24
C THR A 226 -5.57 10.61 9.03
N TYR A 227 -6.59 10.98 9.83
CA TYR A 227 -7.19 12.32 9.79
C TYR A 227 -6.19 13.43 10.07
N ALA A 228 -5.38 13.27 11.11
CA ALA A 228 -4.39 14.27 11.50
C ALA A 228 -3.36 14.48 10.37
N VAL A 229 -2.85 13.39 9.81
CA VAL A 229 -1.83 13.43 8.75
C VAL A 229 -2.40 13.96 7.44
N VAL A 230 -3.57 13.51 7.00
CA VAL A 230 -4.24 14.00 5.79
C VAL A 230 -4.51 15.50 5.88
N ASN A 231 -5.06 15.96 7.00
CA ASN A 231 -5.36 17.38 7.19
C ASN A 231 -4.09 18.24 7.26
N TRP A 232 -3.02 17.74 7.85
CA TRP A 232 -1.73 18.41 7.86
C TRP A 232 -1.16 18.51 6.45
N LEU A 233 -1.17 17.42 5.69
CA LEU A 233 -0.65 17.39 4.32
C LEU A 233 -1.42 18.29 3.38
N LYS A 234 -2.76 18.28 3.42
CA LYS A 234 -3.57 19.19 2.60
C LYS A 234 -3.24 20.65 2.86
N ARG A 235 -2.87 21.02 4.11
CA ARG A 235 -2.42 22.37 4.46
C ARG A 235 -1.01 22.69 3.96
N VAL A 236 -0.06 21.76 4.09
CA VAL A 236 1.34 21.96 3.69
C VAL A 236 1.49 21.96 2.18
N GLU A 237 0.88 21.01 1.50
CA GLU A 237 0.95 20.84 0.05
C GLU A 237 -0.01 21.76 -0.70
N LYS A 238 -1.03 22.28 -0.02
CA LYS A 238 -2.11 23.08 -0.63
C LYS A 238 -2.80 22.34 -1.79
N VAL A 239 -2.89 21.02 -1.68
CA VAL A 239 -3.48 20.13 -2.67
C VAL A 239 -4.59 19.30 -2.01
N ASP A 240 -5.73 19.22 -2.68
CA ASP A 240 -6.83 18.32 -2.38
C ASP A 240 -7.42 17.85 -3.71
N TYR A 241 -6.86 16.75 -4.24
CA TYR A 241 -7.17 16.30 -5.58
C TYR A 241 -8.45 15.45 -5.61
N TYR A 242 -9.30 15.70 -6.61
CA TYR A 242 -10.49 14.91 -6.90
C TYR A 242 -10.36 14.26 -8.27
N ASP A 243 -10.60 12.97 -8.36
CA ASP A 243 -10.39 12.14 -9.54
C ASP A 243 -11.55 12.19 -10.55
N TYR A 244 -12.11 13.39 -10.80
CA TYR A 244 -13.13 13.59 -11.85
C TYR A 244 -12.51 13.29 -13.23
N GLY A 245 -13.09 12.30 -13.93
CA GLY A 245 -12.61 11.93 -15.27
C GLY A 245 -11.26 11.20 -15.29
N THR A 246 -10.75 10.76 -14.14
CA THR A 246 -9.53 9.96 -14.05
C THR A 246 -9.77 8.55 -14.63
N ASP A 247 -8.84 8.09 -15.48
CA ASP A 247 -8.79 6.70 -15.90
C ASP A 247 -8.24 5.82 -14.78
N PHE A 248 -9.09 4.94 -14.27
CA PHE A 248 -8.76 4.00 -13.17
C PHE A 248 -8.04 2.74 -13.64
N ASN A 249 -7.66 2.65 -14.91
CA ASN A 249 -6.84 1.53 -15.40
C ASN A 249 -5.47 1.53 -14.72
N PRO A 250 -5.08 0.45 -13.99
CA PRO A 250 -3.82 0.39 -13.25
C PRO A 250 -2.57 0.44 -14.16
N PHE A 251 -2.70 0.12 -15.44
CA PHE A 251 -1.57 0.06 -16.39
C PHE A 251 -1.28 1.39 -17.10
N VAL A 252 -2.12 2.39 -16.97
CA VAL A 252 -1.92 3.72 -17.60
C VAL A 252 -1.06 4.58 -16.69
N LEU A 253 0.24 4.66 -16.91
CA LEU A 253 1.19 5.41 -16.09
C LEU A 253 1.36 6.90 -16.48
N ARG A 254 0.51 7.42 -17.38
CA ARG A 254 0.54 8.83 -17.85
C ARG A 254 -0.20 9.78 -16.94
#